data_0e95a228124de2c1aa7dbed10db19354
#
_entry.id   0e95a228124de2c1aa7dbed10db19354
#
_cell.length_a   1.000
_cell.length_b   1.000
_cell.length_c   1.000
_cell.angle_alpha   90.00
_cell.angle_beta   90.00
_cell.angle_gamma   90.00
#
_symmetry.space_group_name_H-M   'P 1'
#
loop_
_entity.id
_entity.type
_entity.pdbx_description
1 polymer ?
#
loop_
_entity_poly.entity_id
_entity_poly.type
_entity_poly.pdbx_seq_one_letter_code
_entity_poly.pdbx_strand_id
1 'polypeptide(L)'
;AIRGVLGPLGNPSEVKNFGRVGVIGGGVGAAVAYPVAKALKLAGNHVTSIVGARNQDLIILKPELEQVSDRLLLTTDDGSFGLHGFVTDQLRMLLEAGEHFDYILAIGPLFMMRAVADLTKPYGIPTTVSLNTIMVDGTGMCGGCRVQVGDKVKFTCVDGPEFDGHLVDFETVIHRNRTYNHPEDCRLDTQIADIEIALLEEPPSQSAKERQIVPELPAHERIRNFQEVALGFTAEQALIEAKRCLQCRKPLCDVGCPVSVNIPQFVQLIKAGDPVGAGRLIKTDNALPRVCGRVCPQEDQCEGACILNRKGKPINIGALERYVSDALAAAKPESQATPSQTAFRAAMIGSGPASLSCAGDLAHAGVQVTVFEAFHDFGGVLRYGIPEFRLPKSIVAQEVDALSQAGVKF
;
A
#
# COMPACT_ATOMS: atom_id res chain seq x y z
N ALA A 1 12.92 -12.60 -12.41
CA ALA A 1 13.47 -13.58 -11.46
C ALA A 1 13.33 -13.05 -10.03
N ILE A 2 12.88 -13.88 -9.11
CA ILE A 2 12.82 -13.56 -7.67
C ILE A 2 14.26 -13.39 -7.20
N ARG A 3 14.59 -12.22 -6.63
CA ARG A 3 15.95 -11.92 -6.13
C ARG A 3 16.16 -12.33 -4.66
N GLY A 4 15.07 -12.51 -3.92
CA GLY A 4 15.13 -12.96 -2.52
C GLY A 4 13.74 -13.25 -2.01
N VAL A 5 13.66 -14.06 -0.96
CA VAL A 5 12.45 -14.33 -0.19
C VAL A 5 12.73 -13.90 1.24
N LEU A 6 11.91 -12.97 1.75
CA LEU A 6 12.00 -12.51 3.13
C LEU A 6 10.94 -13.27 3.95
N GLY A 7 11.36 -13.92 5.00
CA GLY A 7 10.47 -14.66 5.89
C GLY A 7 11.22 -15.65 6.78
N PRO A 8 10.52 -16.33 7.70
CA PRO A 8 9.09 -16.15 8.00
C PRO A 8 8.82 -14.78 8.65
N LEU A 9 7.65 -14.18 8.34
CA LEU A 9 7.21 -12.93 8.95
C LEU A 9 6.09 -13.21 9.96
N GLY A 10 6.01 -12.36 10.98
CA GLY A 10 4.98 -12.45 12.01
C GLY A 10 5.15 -13.62 12.96
N ASN A 11 4.05 -14.02 13.57
CA ASN A 11 4.00 -15.12 14.54
C ASN A 11 3.57 -16.43 13.88
N PRO A 12 4.06 -17.59 14.34
CA PRO A 12 3.58 -18.86 13.85
C PRO A 12 2.14 -19.13 14.28
N SER A 13 1.40 -19.92 13.49
CA SER A 13 0.08 -20.43 13.87
C SER A 13 0.14 -21.19 15.19
N GLU A 14 -0.85 -20.99 16.04
CA GLU A 14 -0.96 -21.75 17.29
C GLU A 14 -1.37 -23.21 16.99
N VAL A 15 -0.47 -24.16 17.23
CA VAL A 15 -0.70 -25.58 17.00
C VAL A 15 -0.71 -26.32 18.33
N LYS A 16 -1.90 -26.77 18.75
CA LYS A 16 -2.13 -27.61 19.94
C LYS A 16 -3.35 -28.49 19.70
N ASN A 17 -3.61 -29.41 20.63
CA ASN A 17 -4.85 -30.17 20.62
C ASN A 17 -5.98 -29.30 21.18
N PHE A 18 -6.82 -28.76 20.30
CA PHE A 18 -8.04 -28.03 20.64
C PHE A 18 -9.25 -28.94 20.78
N GLY A 19 -9.22 -30.14 20.13
CA GLY A 19 -10.34 -31.06 20.00
C GLY A 19 -10.91 -31.13 18.57
N ARG A 20 -12.11 -30.63 18.35
CA ARG A 20 -12.76 -30.60 17.02
C ARG A 20 -12.50 -29.24 16.36
N VAL A 21 -11.73 -29.24 15.30
CA VAL A 21 -11.31 -28.00 14.63
C VAL A 21 -11.89 -27.89 13.24
N GLY A 22 -12.35 -26.67 12.90
CA GLY A 22 -12.73 -26.29 11.56
C GLY A 22 -11.61 -25.49 10.88
N VAL A 23 -11.15 -25.92 9.71
CA VAL A 23 -10.18 -25.17 8.90
C VAL A 23 -10.87 -24.73 7.61
N ILE A 24 -11.08 -23.42 7.46
CA ILE A 24 -11.89 -22.86 6.38
C ILE A 24 -10.97 -22.13 5.40
N GLY A 25 -10.92 -22.60 4.15
CA GLY A 25 -10.10 -22.07 3.08
C GLY A 25 -10.92 -21.47 1.95
N GLY A 26 -10.63 -20.23 1.54
CA GLY A 26 -11.28 -19.59 0.38
C GLY A 26 -10.30 -19.31 -0.76
N GLY A 27 -10.57 -19.89 -1.95
CA GLY A 27 -9.71 -19.71 -3.12
C GLY A 27 -8.25 -20.08 -2.84
N VAL A 28 -7.32 -19.16 -3.12
CA VAL A 28 -5.87 -19.35 -2.85
C VAL A 28 -5.57 -19.56 -1.37
N GLY A 29 -6.46 -19.12 -0.45
CA GLY A 29 -6.34 -19.36 0.99
C GLY A 29 -6.28 -20.84 1.35
N ALA A 30 -6.78 -21.76 0.51
CA ALA A 30 -6.64 -23.20 0.69
C ALA A 30 -5.16 -23.65 0.74
N ALA A 31 -4.27 -22.97 0.00
CA ALA A 31 -2.85 -23.27 0.02
C ALA A 31 -2.17 -22.91 1.36
N VAL A 32 -2.68 -21.90 2.05
CA VAL A 32 -2.20 -21.52 3.39
C VAL A 32 -2.89 -22.37 4.47
N ALA A 33 -4.15 -22.74 4.25
CA ALA A 33 -4.92 -23.60 5.15
C ALA A 33 -4.35 -25.02 5.26
N TYR A 34 -3.84 -25.57 4.16
CA TYR A 34 -3.30 -26.94 4.11
C TYR A 34 -2.20 -27.24 5.14
N PRO A 35 -1.07 -26.48 5.21
CA PRO A 35 -0.02 -26.77 6.18
C PRO A 35 -0.51 -26.63 7.62
N VAL A 36 -1.44 -25.72 7.91
CA VAL A 36 -2.01 -25.57 9.25
C VAL A 36 -2.94 -26.74 9.58
N ALA A 37 -3.81 -27.16 8.66
CA ALA A 37 -4.64 -28.34 8.83
C ALA A 37 -3.80 -29.59 9.11
N LYS A 38 -2.69 -29.76 8.37
CA LYS A 38 -1.73 -30.85 8.58
C LYS A 38 -1.12 -30.80 9.98
N ALA A 39 -0.68 -29.62 10.41
CA ALA A 39 -0.08 -29.47 11.74
C ALA A 39 -1.11 -29.73 12.86
N LEU A 40 -2.32 -29.22 12.73
CA LEU A 40 -3.41 -29.48 13.68
C LEU A 40 -3.80 -30.96 13.74
N LYS A 41 -3.82 -31.64 12.59
CA LYS A 41 -4.06 -33.08 12.53
C LYS A 41 -2.98 -33.88 13.26
N LEU A 42 -1.70 -33.52 13.05
CA LEU A 42 -0.58 -34.15 13.75
C LEU A 42 -0.59 -33.85 15.26
N ALA A 43 -1.16 -32.75 15.69
CA ALA A 43 -1.36 -32.45 17.12
C ALA A 43 -2.55 -33.18 17.76
N GLY A 44 -3.20 -34.08 17.02
CA GLY A 44 -4.25 -34.97 17.54
C GLY A 44 -5.66 -34.39 17.49
N ASN A 45 -5.88 -33.33 16.71
CA ASN A 45 -7.21 -32.77 16.50
C ASN A 45 -8.06 -33.61 15.52
N HIS A 46 -9.38 -33.53 15.68
CA HIS A 46 -10.32 -33.94 14.66
C HIS A 46 -10.55 -32.75 13.70
N VAL A 47 -10.00 -32.85 12.49
CA VAL A 47 -9.97 -31.75 11.52
C VAL A 47 -11.09 -31.87 10.49
N THR A 48 -11.97 -30.88 10.45
CA THR A 48 -12.96 -30.70 9.36
C THR A 48 -12.51 -29.52 8.51
N SER A 49 -12.09 -29.79 7.28
CA SER A 49 -11.73 -28.74 6.32
C SER A 49 -12.94 -28.37 5.44
N ILE A 50 -13.21 -27.08 5.29
CA ILE A 50 -14.22 -26.53 4.38
C ILE A 50 -13.51 -25.62 3.39
N VAL A 51 -13.54 -25.96 2.10
CA VAL A 51 -12.84 -25.20 1.06
C VAL A 51 -13.82 -24.73 0.00
N GLY A 52 -13.76 -23.44 -0.31
CA GLY A 52 -14.60 -22.80 -1.31
C GLY A 52 -13.81 -22.20 -2.46
N ALA A 53 -14.40 -22.27 -3.67
CA ALA A 53 -13.89 -21.64 -4.87
C ALA A 53 -15.05 -21.13 -5.73
N ARG A 54 -14.78 -20.28 -6.73
CA ARG A 54 -15.81 -19.80 -7.66
C ARG A 54 -16.38 -20.93 -8.51
N ASN A 55 -15.54 -21.86 -8.94
CA ASN A 55 -15.91 -23.01 -9.75
C ASN A 55 -14.96 -24.19 -9.47
N GLN A 56 -15.26 -25.34 -10.06
CA GLN A 56 -14.51 -26.59 -9.91
C GLN A 56 -13.02 -26.45 -10.28
N ASP A 57 -12.70 -25.72 -11.34
CA ASP A 57 -11.33 -25.60 -11.87
C ASP A 57 -10.41 -24.81 -10.93
N LEU A 58 -10.98 -24.01 -10.03
CA LEU A 58 -10.28 -23.21 -9.04
C LEU A 58 -10.14 -23.91 -7.67
N ILE A 59 -10.61 -25.16 -7.53
CA ILE A 59 -10.37 -25.95 -6.34
C ILE A 59 -8.94 -26.50 -6.39
N ILE A 60 -8.10 -26.06 -5.47
CA ILE A 60 -6.70 -26.47 -5.37
C ILE A 60 -6.48 -27.39 -4.17
N LEU A 61 -5.44 -28.23 -4.22
CA LEU A 61 -4.95 -29.07 -3.11
C LEU A 61 -6.01 -30.02 -2.52
N LYS A 62 -7.03 -30.43 -3.30
CA LYS A 62 -8.06 -31.35 -2.83
C LYS A 62 -7.46 -32.66 -2.32
N PRO A 63 -6.58 -33.39 -3.07
CA PRO A 63 -6.01 -34.64 -2.61
C PRO A 63 -5.17 -34.49 -1.32
N GLU A 64 -4.43 -33.40 -1.20
CA GLU A 64 -3.59 -33.12 -0.04
C GLU A 64 -4.44 -32.80 1.19
N LEU A 65 -5.52 -32.04 1.03
CA LEU A 65 -6.46 -31.71 2.09
C LEU A 65 -7.28 -32.94 2.55
N GLU A 66 -7.63 -33.85 1.65
CA GLU A 66 -8.26 -35.12 1.98
C GLU A 66 -7.38 -35.98 2.90
N GLN A 67 -6.05 -35.97 2.71
CA GLN A 67 -5.12 -36.75 3.52
C GLN A 67 -4.94 -36.20 4.94
N VAL A 68 -5.13 -34.90 5.16
CA VAL A 68 -4.88 -34.24 6.44
C VAL A 68 -6.14 -33.86 7.21
N SER A 69 -7.31 -34.16 6.65
CA SER A 69 -8.61 -33.87 7.26
C SER A 69 -9.37 -35.17 7.55
N ASP A 70 -10.10 -35.21 8.66
CA ASP A 70 -11.06 -36.30 8.93
C ASP A 70 -12.29 -36.15 8.03
N ARG A 71 -12.60 -34.92 7.65
CA ARG A 71 -13.68 -34.58 6.74
C ARG A 71 -13.30 -33.39 5.89
N LEU A 72 -13.39 -33.54 4.56
CA LEU A 72 -13.23 -32.44 3.61
C LEU A 72 -14.58 -32.12 2.98
N LEU A 73 -14.98 -30.87 3.06
CA LEU A 73 -16.21 -30.33 2.47
C LEU A 73 -15.84 -29.27 1.44
N LEU A 74 -16.43 -29.35 0.25
CA LEU A 74 -16.13 -28.46 -0.86
C LEU A 74 -17.38 -27.70 -1.27
N THR A 75 -17.20 -26.41 -1.57
CA THR A 75 -18.27 -25.54 -2.07
C THR A 75 -17.81 -24.81 -3.34
N THR A 76 -18.72 -24.54 -4.25
CA THR A 76 -18.47 -23.68 -5.41
C THR A 76 -19.60 -22.67 -5.57
N ASP A 77 -19.22 -21.43 -5.91
CA ASP A 77 -20.18 -20.33 -6.06
C ASP A 77 -21.17 -20.60 -7.21
N ASP A 78 -20.73 -21.31 -8.26
CA ASP A 78 -21.51 -21.65 -9.44
C ASP A 78 -22.20 -23.02 -9.36
N GLY A 79 -21.96 -23.80 -8.30
CA GLY A 79 -22.51 -25.14 -8.10
C GLY A 79 -21.86 -26.21 -9.00
N SER A 80 -20.76 -25.94 -9.65
CA SER A 80 -20.06 -26.89 -10.53
C SER A 80 -19.47 -28.08 -9.79
N PHE A 81 -19.21 -27.94 -8.49
CA PHE A 81 -18.71 -29.03 -7.63
C PHE A 81 -19.03 -28.83 -6.15
N GLY A 82 -19.36 -29.91 -5.44
CA GLY A 82 -19.66 -29.87 -4.01
C GLY A 82 -20.99 -29.16 -3.70
N LEU A 83 -21.05 -28.44 -2.58
CA LEU A 83 -22.21 -27.62 -2.25
C LEU A 83 -22.25 -26.36 -3.11
N HIS A 84 -23.40 -26.06 -3.71
CA HIS A 84 -23.62 -24.77 -4.37
C HIS A 84 -23.77 -23.67 -3.31
N GLY A 85 -22.85 -22.75 -3.23
CA GLY A 85 -22.83 -21.66 -2.26
C GLY A 85 -21.45 -21.40 -1.65
N PHE A 86 -21.43 -20.64 -0.57
CA PHE A 86 -20.21 -20.22 0.10
C PHE A 86 -19.80 -21.18 1.23
N VAL A 87 -18.53 -21.10 1.65
CA VAL A 87 -18.02 -21.84 2.83
C VAL A 87 -18.84 -21.56 4.10
N THR A 88 -19.40 -20.36 4.21
CA THR A 88 -20.29 -19.98 5.32
C THR A 88 -21.62 -20.69 5.29
N ASP A 89 -22.15 -21.06 4.13
CA ASP A 89 -23.39 -21.82 4.02
C ASP A 89 -23.15 -23.25 4.49
N GLN A 90 -22.03 -23.85 4.08
CA GLN A 90 -21.64 -25.17 4.55
C GLN A 90 -21.39 -25.18 6.07
N LEU A 91 -20.68 -24.17 6.60
CA LEU A 91 -20.44 -24.04 8.04
C LEU A 91 -21.76 -23.87 8.81
N ARG A 92 -22.66 -23.02 8.31
CA ARG A 92 -24.00 -22.80 8.91
C ARG A 92 -24.78 -24.10 9.00
N MET A 93 -24.83 -24.86 7.91
CA MET A 93 -25.50 -26.17 7.90
C MET A 93 -24.97 -27.13 8.97
N LEU A 94 -23.66 -27.14 9.18
CA LEU A 94 -23.05 -27.98 10.23
C LEU A 94 -23.44 -27.51 11.63
N LEU A 95 -23.40 -26.21 11.89
CA LEU A 95 -23.76 -25.63 13.18
C LEU A 95 -25.26 -25.82 13.49
N GLU A 96 -26.14 -25.63 12.52
CA GLU A 96 -27.58 -25.85 12.64
C GLU A 96 -27.94 -27.34 12.82
N ALA A 97 -27.10 -28.24 12.25
CA ALA A 97 -27.22 -29.68 12.50
C ALA A 97 -26.72 -30.11 13.88
N GLY A 98 -26.22 -29.17 14.70
CA GLY A 98 -25.72 -29.44 16.05
C GLY A 98 -24.28 -29.91 16.10
N GLU A 99 -23.50 -29.78 15.03
CA GLU A 99 -22.09 -30.07 15.08
C GLU A 99 -21.36 -29.03 15.95
N HIS A 100 -20.46 -29.51 16.79
CA HIS A 100 -19.67 -28.69 17.70
C HIS A 100 -18.24 -28.54 17.18
N PHE A 101 -17.71 -27.31 17.25
CA PHE A 101 -16.31 -27.00 17.00
C PHE A 101 -15.72 -26.31 18.24
N ASP A 102 -14.53 -26.74 18.64
CA ASP A 102 -13.79 -26.15 19.75
C ASP A 102 -12.91 -24.98 19.27
N TYR A 103 -12.60 -24.95 17.97
CA TYR A 103 -11.80 -23.93 17.35
C TYR A 103 -12.05 -23.85 15.85
N ILE A 104 -12.05 -22.66 15.29
CA ILE A 104 -12.15 -22.42 13.84
C ILE A 104 -11.02 -21.51 13.39
N LEU A 105 -10.36 -21.89 12.29
CA LEU A 105 -9.39 -21.07 11.57
C LEU A 105 -9.93 -20.76 10.17
N ALA A 106 -9.99 -19.48 9.80
CA ALA A 106 -10.43 -19.03 8.49
C ALA A 106 -9.34 -18.29 7.73
N ILE A 107 -9.07 -18.70 6.49
CA ILE A 107 -8.01 -18.16 5.62
C ILE A 107 -8.58 -17.95 4.22
N GLY A 108 -8.58 -16.72 3.73
CA GLY A 108 -9.10 -16.41 2.40
C GLY A 108 -9.42 -14.92 2.22
N PRO A 109 -10.36 -14.60 1.33
CA PRO A 109 -10.80 -13.22 1.12
C PRO A 109 -11.32 -12.58 2.43
N LEU A 110 -11.06 -11.30 2.65
CA LEU A 110 -11.46 -10.59 3.87
C LEU A 110 -12.97 -10.69 4.15
N PHE A 111 -13.79 -10.58 3.11
CA PHE A 111 -15.26 -10.73 3.25
C PHE A 111 -15.66 -12.12 3.74
N MET A 112 -14.97 -13.17 3.28
CA MET A 112 -15.19 -14.54 3.73
C MET A 112 -14.79 -14.69 5.21
N MET A 113 -13.61 -14.22 5.60
CA MET A 113 -13.14 -14.30 6.97
C MET A 113 -14.03 -13.54 7.94
N ARG A 114 -14.51 -12.35 7.55
CA ARG A 114 -15.53 -11.61 8.29
C ARG A 114 -16.81 -12.42 8.46
N ALA A 115 -17.35 -12.96 7.36
CA ALA A 115 -18.59 -13.72 7.39
C ALA A 115 -18.49 -14.98 8.27
N VAL A 116 -17.32 -15.64 8.28
CA VAL A 116 -17.05 -16.77 9.20
C VAL A 116 -17.02 -16.31 10.65
N ALA A 117 -16.31 -15.21 10.95
CA ALA A 117 -16.23 -14.65 12.29
C ALA A 117 -17.61 -14.21 12.81
N ASP A 118 -18.40 -13.53 11.99
CA ASP A 118 -19.77 -13.12 12.34
C ASP A 118 -20.68 -14.34 12.58
N LEU A 119 -20.53 -15.41 11.79
CA LEU A 119 -21.32 -16.63 11.93
C LEU A 119 -20.97 -17.40 13.21
N THR A 120 -19.70 -17.47 13.60
CA THR A 120 -19.23 -18.25 14.76
C THR A 120 -19.43 -17.53 16.08
N LYS A 121 -19.50 -16.20 16.08
CA LYS A 121 -19.63 -15.35 17.27
C LYS A 121 -20.83 -15.69 18.16
N PRO A 122 -22.05 -15.86 17.62
CA PRO A 122 -23.21 -16.24 18.43
C PRO A 122 -23.09 -17.60 19.13
N TYR A 123 -22.28 -18.52 18.54
CA TYR A 123 -22.04 -19.85 19.09
C TYR A 123 -20.87 -19.85 20.11
N GLY A 124 -20.19 -18.72 20.29
CA GLY A 124 -19.05 -18.60 21.22
C GLY A 124 -17.84 -19.44 20.79
N ILE A 125 -17.72 -19.79 19.52
CA ILE A 125 -16.61 -20.62 19.02
C ILE A 125 -15.38 -19.76 18.79
N PRO A 126 -14.24 -20.01 19.48
CA PRO A 126 -12.99 -19.32 19.21
C PRO A 126 -12.63 -19.38 17.73
N THR A 127 -12.52 -18.22 17.11
CA THR A 127 -12.32 -18.13 15.65
C THR A 127 -11.11 -17.25 15.35
N THR A 128 -10.10 -17.86 14.75
CA THR A 128 -8.90 -17.15 14.27
C THR A 128 -9.03 -16.89 12.77
N VAL A 129 -8.60 -15.71 12.34
CA VAL A 129 -8.52 -15.34 10.93
C VAL A 129 -7.09 -14.99 10.55
N SER A 130 -6.64 -15.49 9.40
CA SER A 130 -5.30 -15.18 8.87
C SER A 130 -5.42 -14.06 7.84
N LEU A 131 -5.06 -12.83 8.26
CA LEU A 131 -5.29 -11.63 7.48
C LEU A 131 -4.27 -11.47 6.34
N ASN A 132 -4.77 -11.08 5.18
CA ASN A 132 -4.01 -10.78 3.97
C ASN A 132 -3.96 -9.27 3.69
N THR A 133 -3.47 -8.50 4.63
CA THR A 133 -3.28 -7.06 4.47
C THR A 133 -2.14 -6.75 3.50
N ILE A 134 -2.14 -5.55 2.93
CA ILE A 134 -1.03 -5.08 2.11
C ILE A 134 0.22 -4.96 2.98
N MET A 135 1.29 -5.63 2.55
CA MET A 135 2.59 -5.59 3.20
C MET A 135 3.61 -4.93 2.27
N VAL A 136 4.30 -3.91 2.78
CA VAL A 136 5.32 -3.17 2.03
C VAL A 136 6.71 -3.59 2.47
N ASP A 137 7.04 -3.45 3.77
CA ASP A 137 8.38 -3.78 4.30
C ASP A 137 8.45 -5.11 5.07
N GLY A 138 7.35 -5.56 5.64
CA GLY A 138 7.31 -6.79 6.44
C GLY A 138 7.96 -6.68 7.83
N THR A 139 8.42 -5.50 8.26
CA THR A 139 9.17 -5.30 9.51
C THR A 139 8.37 -4.54 10.58
N GLY A 140 7.13 -4.13 10.26
CA GLY A 140 6.28 -3.35 11.16
C GLY A 140 6.54 -1.85 11.15
N MET A 141 7.52 -1.37 10.38
CA MET A 141 7.89 0.06 10.39
C MET A 141 6.99 0.93 9.50
N CYS A 142 6.58 0.45 8.32
CA CYS A 142 5.82 1.27 7.37
C CYS A 142 4.35 1.48 7.75
N GLY A 143 3.80 0.69 8.66
CA GLY A 143 2.39 0.75 9.04
C GLY A 143 1.39 0.35 7.95
N GLY A 144 1.85 -0.12 6.79
CA GLY A 144 1.01 -0.54 5.66
C GLY A 144 0.03 -1.64 6.03
N CYS A 145 0.47 -2.61 6.83
CA CYS A 145 -0.28 -3.78 7.25
C CYS A 145 -1.00 -3.63 8.60
N ARG A 146 -1.15 -2.41 9.12
CA ARG A 146 -1.81 -2.21 10.44
C ARG A 146 -3.29 -2.60 10.38
N VAL A 147 -3.76 -3.20 11.46
CA VAL A 147 -5.13 -3.63 11.68
C VAL A 147 -5.56 -3.27 13.10
N GLN A 148 -6.82 -2.89 13.29
CA GLN A 148 -7.41 -2.73 14.61
C GLN A 148 -7.94 -4.07 15.09
N VAL A 149 -7.47 -4.52 16.26
CA VAL A 149 -7.91 -5.76 16.92
C VAL A 149 -8.33 -5.41 18.36
N GLY A 150 -9.63 -5.41 18.59
CA GLY A 150 -10.20 -4.84 19.79
C GLY A 150 -9.85 -3.35 19.93
N ASP A 151 -9.29 -2.95 21.05
CA ASP A 151 -8.83 -1.59 21.36
C ASP A 151 -7.37 -1.29 20.97
N LYS A 152 -6.68 -2.26 20.34
CA LYS A 152 -5.25 -2.16 20.00
C LYS A 152 -5.00 -2.16 18.49
N VAL A 153 -4.08 -1.29 18.06
CA VAL A 153 -3.51 -1.34 16.72
C VAL A 153 -2.41 -2.40 16.68
N LYS A 154 -2.49 -3.29 15.71
CA LYS A 154 -1.55 -4.38 15.43
C LYS A 154 -0.98 -4.29 14.02
N PHE A 155 0.15 -4.94 13.79
CA PHE A 155 0.79 -5.01 12.47
C PHE A 155 0.81 -6.46 12.01
N THR A 156 0.09 -6.76 10.93
CA THR A 156 -0.06 -8.14 10.42
C THR A 156 1.30 -8.82 10.14
N CYS A 157 2.29 -8.06 9.68
CA CYS A 157 3.62 -8.59 9.38
C CYS A 157 4.49 -8.91 10.61
N VAL A 158 4.13 -8.42 11.79
CA VAL A 158 4.90 -8.60 13.04
C VAL A 158 4.07 -9.29 14.11
N ASP A 159 2.84 -8.79 14.34
CA ASP A 159 1.94 -9.32 15.39
C ASP A 159 1.04 -10.46 14.90
N GLY A 160 0.87 -10.59 13.58
CA GLY A 160 0.02 -11.58 12.92
C GLY A 160 0.82 -12.63 12.16
N PRO A 161 0.28 -13.21 11.09
CA PRO A 161 -0.94 -12.79 10.37
C PRO A 161 -2.27 -13.22 11.03
N GLU A 162 -2.23 -14.03 12.06
CA GLU A 162 -3.40 -14.60 12.71
C GLU A 162 -3.87 -13.76 13.88
N PHE A 163 -5.18 -13.48 13.93
CA PHE A 163 -5.84 -12.70 14.97
C PHE A 163 -7.20 -13.30 15.34
N ASP A 164 -7.69 -12.99 16.54
CA ASP A 164 -9.06 -13.28 16.94
C ASP A 164 -10.04 -12.57 15.99
N GLY A 165 -10.75 -13.34 15.19
CA GLY A 165 -11.68 -12.84 14.18
C GLY A 165 -12.84 -12.03 14.77
N HIS A 166 -13.21 -12.28 16.00
CA HIS A 166 -14.28 -11.55 16.69
C HIS A 166 -13.86 -10.15 17.15
N LEU A 167 -12.54 -9.87 17.17
CA LEU A 167 -11.97 -8.59 17.59
C LEU A 167 -11.42 -7.76 16.43
N VAL A 168 -11.27 -8.33 15.24
CA VAL A 168 -10.77 -7.62 14.06
C VAL A 168 -11.79 -6.62 13.55
N ASP A 169 -11.36 -5.36 13.35
CA ASP A 169 -12.11 -4.36 12.60
C ASP A 169 -11.94 -4.59 11.08
N PHE A 170 -12.80 -5.44 10.54
CA PHE A 170 -12.81 -5.78 9.11
C PHE A 170 -13.16 -4.60 8.21
N GLU A 171 -13.97 -3.64 8.67
CA GLU A 171 -14.34 -2.47 7.86
C GLU A 171 -13.09 -1.65 7.51
N THR A 172 -12.29 -1.33 8.53
CA THR A 172 -11.04 -0.59 8.32
C THR A 172 -10.06 -1.36 7.42
N VAL A 173 -9.90 -2.67 7.61
CA VAL A 173 -8.98 -3.48 6.77
C VAL A 173 -9.46 -3.56 5.33
N ILE A 174 -10.76 -3.78 5.11
CA ILE A 174 -11.36 -3.83 3.77
C ILE A 174 -11.22 -2.48 3.07
N HIS A 175 -11.50 -1.37 3.78
CA HIS A 175 -11.35 -0.03 3.23
C HIS A 175 -9.91 0.25 2.82
N ARG A 176 -8.95 -0.07 3.67
CA ARG A 176 -7.51 0.10 3.37
C ARG A 176 -7.04 -0.74 2.18
N ASN A 177 -7.47 -2.00 2.09
CA ASN A 177 -7.11 -2.84 0.95
C ASN A 177 -7.74 -2.33 -0.37
N ARG A 178 -8.89 -1.66 -0.31
CA ARG A 178 -9.52 -1.04 -1.49
C ARG A 178 -8.78 0.20 -2.00
N THR A 179 -8.03 0.88 -1.16
CA THR A 179 -7.23 2.06 -1.55
C THR A 179 -6.22 1.73 -2.67
N TYR A 180 -5.87 0.46 -2.82
CA TYR A 180 -4.94 -0.02 -3.85
C TYR A 180 -5.62 -0.83 -4.97
N ASN A 181 -6.94 -1.05 -4.87
CA ASN A 181 -7.71 -1.75 -5.89
C ASN A 181 -8.43 -0.74 -6.78
N HIS A 182 -7.71 -0.10 -7.71
CA HIS A 182 -8.38 0.53 -8.84
C HIS A 182 -9.02 -0.57 -9.69
N PRO A 183 -10.31 -0.45 -10.05
CA PRO A 183 -10.98 -1.42 -10.93
C PRO A 183 -10.29 -1.60 -12.29
N GLU A 184 -9.44 -0.64 -12.67
CA GLU A 184 -8.67 -0.64 -13.90
C GLU A 184 -7.42 -1.53 -13.83
N ASP A 185 -6.89 -1.81 -12.62
CA ASP A 185 -5.72 -2.68 -12.44
C ASP A 185 -6.07 -4.18 -12.46
N CYS A 186 -7.36 -4.53 -12.35
CA CYS A 186 -7.85 -5.92 -12.34
C CYS A 186 -8.19 -6.50 -13.72
N ARG A 187 -7.85 -5.80 -14.81
CA ARG A 187 -8.11 -6.27 -16.18
C ARG A 187 -6.91 -6.98 -16.81
N LEU A 188 -6.22 -7.82 -16.05
CA LEU A 188 -5.10 -8.60 -16.62
C LEU A 188 -5.55 -9.69 -17.61
N ASP A 189 -6.81 -10.10 -17.60
CA ASP A 189 -7.27 -11.27 -18.37
C ASP A 189 -7.96 -10.96 -19.71
N THR A 190 -8.23 -9.68 -20.03
CA THR A 190 -8.94 -9.34 -21.28
C THR A 190 -8.15 -8.48 -22.26
N GLN A 191 -6.92 -8.09 -21.98
CA GLN A 191 -6.19 -7.12 -22.80
C GLN A 191 -4.92 -7.63 -23.50
N ILE A 192 -4.61 -8.92 -23.46
CA ILE A 192 -3.45 -9.43 -24.22
C ILE A 192 -3.69 -9.31 -25.73
N ALA A 193 -4.92 -9.41 -26.19
CA ALA A 193 -5.27 -9.26 -27.61
C ALA A 193 -5.30 -7.78 -28.08
N ASP A 194 -5.64 -6.83 -27.18
CA ASP A 194 -5.72 -5.40 -27.53
C ASP A 194 -4.37 -4.67 -27.41
N ILE A 195 -3.40 -5.24 -26.69
CA ILE A 195 -2.07 -4.65 -26.48
C ILE A 195 -1.22 -4.69 -27.78
N GLU A 196 -1.41 -5.66 -28.65
CA GLU A 196 -0.67 -5.73 -29.93
C GLU A 196 -1.08 -4.63 -30.92
N ILE A 197 -2.27 -4.06 -30.82
CA ILE A 197 -2.77 -3.00 -31.70
C ILE A 197 -2.38 -1.60 -31.20
N ALA A 198 -2.27 -1.41 -29.87
CA ALA A 198 -1.95 -0.11 -29.28
C ALA A 198 -0.45 0.27 -29.33
N LEU A 199 0.44 -0.63 -29.70
CA LEU A 199 1.90 -0.40 -29.76
C LEU A 199 2.37 0.35 -31.01
N LEU A 200 1.48 0.72 -31.93
CA LEU A 200 1.84 1.36 -33.21
C LEU A 200 1.30 2.78 -33.39
N GLU A 201 0.57 3.33 -32.42
CA GLU A 201 0.06 4.70 -32.54
C GLU A 201 0.82 5.65 -31.59
N GLU A 202 1.33 6.75 -32.15
CA GLU A 202 1.81 7.88 -31.34
C GLU A 202 0.67 8.34 -30.40
N PRO A 203 0.99 8.67 -29.11
CA PRO A 203 -0.06 9.10 -28.19
C PRO A 203 -0.79 10.29 -28.78
N PRO A 204 -2.14 10.26 -28.81
CA PRO A 204 -2.92 11.33 -29.41
C PRO A 204 -2.58 12.66 -28.71
N SER A 205 -2.41 13.73 -29.49
CA SER A 205 -2.17 15.06 -28.97
C SER A 205 -3.33 15.46 -28.06
N GLN A 206 -3.11 15.43 -26.74
CA GLN A 206 -4.16 15.72 -25.77
C GLN A 206 -4.53 17.20 -25.82
N SER A 207 -5.83 17.49 -25.87
CA SER A 207 -6.30 18.86 -25.85
C SER A 207 -5.93 19.55 -24.52
N ALA A 208 -5.67 20.86 -24.54
CA ALA A 208 -5.36 21.65 -23.34
C ALA A 208 -6.45 21.61 -22.23
N LYS A 209 -7.60 20.98 -22.48
CA LYS A 209 -8.69 20.79 -21.51
C LYS A 209 -8.65 19.43 -20.81
N GLU A 210 -7.85 18.49 -21.31
CA GLU A 210 -7.75 17.15 -20.76
C GLU A 210 -6.58 17.02 -19.78
N ARG A 211 -6.78 16.18 -18.75
CA ARG A 211 -5.73 15.85 -17.79
C ARG A 211 -4.57 15.18 -18.54
N GLN A 212 -3.35 15.69 -18.33
CA GLN A 212 -2.17 15.09 -18.92
C GLN A 212 -1.87 13.75 -18.27
N ILE A 213 -1.52 12.76 -19.09
CA ILE A 213 -1.10 11.42 -18.63
C ILE A 213 0.40 11.48 -18.38
N VAL A 214 0.83 10.97 -17.21
CA VAL A 214 2.25 10.82 -16.92
C VAL A 214 2.82 9.70 -17.80
N PRO A 215 3.88 9.97 -18.59
CA PRO A 215 4.54 8.93 -19.36
C PRO A 215 5.10 7.83 -18.46
N GLU A 216 4.96 6.59 -18.90
CA GLU A 216 5.46 5.41 -18.18
C GLU A 216 6.36 4.56 -19.09
N LEU A 217 7.27 3.80 -18.46
CA LEU A 217 8.03 2.78 -19.18
C LEU A 217 7.07 1.74 -19.79
N PRO A 218 7.26 1.35 -21.06
CA PRO A 218 6.46 0.32 -21.71
C PRO A 218 6.45 -0.99 -20.91
N ALA A 219 5.31 -1.69 -20.90
CA ALA A 219 5.14 -2.90 -20.10
C ALA A 219 6.24 -3.96 -20.35
N HIS A 220 6.64 -4.13 -21.63
CA HIS A 220 7.67 -5.09 -22.00
C HIS A 220 9.09 -4.71 -21.53
N GLU A 221 9.33 -3.44 -21.21
CA GLU A 221 10.59 -2.95 -20.63
C GLU A 221 10.56 -3.05 -19.10
N ARG A 222 9.50 -2.52 -18.47
CA ARG A 222 9.40 -2.45 -17.00
C ARG A 222 9.38 -3.83 -16.32
N ILE A 223 8.91 -4.88 -16.98
CA ILE A 223 8.96 -6.25 -16.45
C ILE A 223 10.37 -6.85 -16.43
N ARG A 224 11.35 -6.23 -17.11
CA ARG A 224 12.73 -6.72 -17.23
C ARG A 224 13.74 -5.96 -16.37
N ASN A 225 13.32 -4.89 -15.72
CA ASN A 225 14.19 -4.04 -14.92
C ASN A 225 13.46 -3.50 -13.67
N PHE A 226 14.16 -2.75 -12.83
CA PHE A 226 13.62 -2.09 -11.65
C PHE A 226 13.76 -0.56 -11.75
N GLN A 227 13.90 -0.02 -12.94
CA GLN A 227 13.94 1.42 -13.16
C GLN A 227 12.60 2.06 -12.78
N GLU A 228 12.61 3.37 -12.50
CA GLU A 228 11.40 4.12 -12.18
C GLU A 228 10.40 4.01 -13.33
N VAL A 229 9.20 3.52 -13.03
CA VAL A 229 8.16 3.25 -14.05
C VAL A 229 7.56 4.54 -14.57
N ALA A 230 7.11 5.45 -13.68
CA ALA A 230 6.59 6.75 -14.06
C ALA A 230 7.76 7.65 -14.46
N LEU A 231 7.74 8.22 -15.66
CA LEU A 231 8.85 9.04 -16.19
C LEU A 231 8.74 10.53 -15.79
N GLY A 232 7.58 10.95 -15.27
CA GLY A 232 7.29 12.34 -14.96
C GLY A 232 6.87 13.16 -16.18
N PHE A 233 6.53 14.41 -15.98
CA PHE A 233 6.15 15.32 -17.06
C PHE A 233 7.37 15.94 -17.75
N THR A 234 7.23 16.14 -19.07
CA THR A 234 8.06 17.09 -19.81
C THR A 234 7.66 18.53 -19.45
N ALA A 235 8.50 19.50 -19.78
CA ALA A 235 8.19 20.91 -19.57
C ALA A 235 6.89 21.34 -20.29
N GLU A 236 6.65 20.82 -21.48
CA GLU A 236 5.44 21.08 -22.24
C GLU A 236 4.20 20.49 -21.56
N GLN A 237 4.24 19.22 -21.15
CA GLN A 237 3.15 18.57 -20.44
C GLN A 237 2.85 19.26 -19.12
N ALA A 238 3.87 19.63 -18.36
CA ALA A 238 3.70 20.38 -17.11
C ALA A 238 3.02 21.74 -17.32
N LEU A 239 3.39 22.45 -18.38
CA LEU A 239 2.76 23.72 -18.73
C LEU A 239 1.29 23.54 -19.14
N ILE A 240 1.00 22.53 -19.98
CA ILE A 240 -0.38 22.21 -20.41
C ILE A 240 -1.23 21.86 -19.18
N GLU A 241 -0.74 20.98 -18.30
CA GLU A 241 -1.45 20.59 -17.09
C GLU A 241 -1.63 21.76 -16.12
N ALA A 242 -0.61 22.58 -15.93
CA ALA A 242 -0.68 23.77 -15.08
C ALA A 242 -1.76 24.75 -15.56
N LYS A 243 -1.91 24.94 -16.89
CA LYS A 243 -2.93 25.82 -17.48
C LYS A 243 -4.36 25.38 -17.17
N ARG A 244 -4.61 24.14 -16.84
CA ARG A 244 -5.93 23.64 -16.43
C ARG A 244 -6.35 24.14 -15.04
N CYS A 245 -5.39 24.54 -14.20
CA CYS A 245 -5.67 25.00 -12.85
C CYS A 245 -6.50 26.28 -12.85
N LEU A 246 -7.64 26.26 -12.14
CA LEU A 246 -8.62 27.36 -12.07
C LEU A 246 -8.18 28.48 -11.13
N GLN A 247 -7.05 28.36 -10.43
CA GLN A 247 -6.57 29.36 -9.46
C GLN A 247 -7.65 29.77 -8.46
N CYS A 248 -8.24 28.77 -7.77
CA CYS A 248 -9.38 28.97 -6.89
C CYS A 248 -9.07 29.96 -5.77
N ARG A 249 -10.00 30.89 -5.47
CA ARG A 249 -9.85 31.84 -4.35
C ARG A 249 -9.81 31.13 -2.97
N LYS A 250 -10.46 29.98 -2.85
CA LYS A 250 -10.43 29.10 -1.68
C LYS A 250 -10.01 27.71 -2.16
N PRO A 251 -8.72 27.42 -2.25
CA PRO A 251 -8.23 26.18 -2.84
C PRO A 251 -8.44 25.01 -1.87
N LEU A 252 -9.34 24.11 -2.24
CA LEU A 252 -9.59 22.90 -1.45
C LEU A 252 -8.42 21.93 -1.52
N CYS A 253 -7.60 22.00 -2.58
CA CYS A 253 -6.41 21.17 -2.73
C CYS A 253 -5.35 21.47 -1.66
N ASP A 254 -5.19 22.72 -1.22
CA ASP A 254 -4.27 23.08 -0.12
C ASP A 254 -4.75 22.46 1.20
N VAL A 255 -6.07 22.50 1.44
CA VAL A 255 -6.70 21.87 2.62
C VAL A 255 -6.58 20.34 2.56
N GLY A 256 -6.65 19.76 1.35
CA GLY A 256 -6.45 18.32 1.13
C GLY A 256 -5.01 17.87 1.24
N CYS A 257 -4.04 18.79 1.23
CA CYS A 257 -2.63 18.48 1.43
C CYS A 257 -2.31 18.40 2.94
N PRO A 258 -1.78 17.27 3.46
CA PRO A 258 -1.46 17.14 4.90
C PRO A 258 -0.46 18.16 5.43
N VAL A 259 0.40 18.70 4.56
CA VAL A 259 1.41 19.72 4.89
C VAL A 259 1.04 21.10 4.34
N SER A 260 -0.17 21.26 3.81
CA SER A 260 -0.75 22.55 3.37
C SER A 260 0.10 23.31 2.36
N VAL A 261 0.71 22.60 1.40
CA VAL A 261 1.45 23.24 0.28
C VAL A 261 0.55 24.21 -0.45
N ASN A 262 1.05 25.42 -0.74
CA ASN A 262 0.32 26.42 -1.54
C ASN A 262 0.29 26.03 -3.02
N ILE A 263 -0.64 25.14 -3.38
CA ILE A 263 -0.74 24.51 -4.69
C ILE A 263 -1.05 25.52 -5.81
N PRO A 264 -2.01 26.43 -5.69
CA PRO A 264 -2.26 27.41 -6.75
C PRO A 264 -1.04 28.26 -7.07
N GLN A 265 -0.26 28.64 -6.06
CA GLN A 265 0.88 29.52 -6.25
C GLN A 265 2.04 28.82 -6.97
N PHE A 266 2.38 27.56 -6.59
CA PHE A 266 3.45 26.85 -7.32
C PHE A 266 3.00 26.54 -8.77
N VAL A 267 1.74 26.19 -8.97
CA VAL A 267 1.19 25.99 -10.32
C VAL A 267 1.24 27.28 -11.15
N GLN A 268 1.01 28.45 -10.52
CA GLN A 268 1.15 29.75 -11.20
C GLN A 268 2.59 30.01 -11.63
N LEU A 269 3.59 29.65 -10.82
CA LEU A 269 5.01 29.77 -11.19
C LEU A 269 5.37 28.87 -12.39
N ILE A 270 4.80 27.66 -12.47
CA ILE A 270 4.95 26.80 -13.66
C ILE A 270 4.38 27.51 -14.91
N LYS A 271 3.20 28.13 -14.81
CA LYS A 271 2.60 28.90 -15.91
C LYS A 271 3.47 30.06 -16.34
N ALA A 272 4.18 30.69 -15.40
CA ALA A 272 5.11 31.78 -15.66
C ALA A 272 6.46 31.33 -16.22
N GLY A 273 6.70 30.02 -16.36
CA GLY A 273 7.97 29.48 -16.86
C GLY A 273 9.08 29.40 -15.80
N ASP A 274 8.72 29.47 -14.52
CA ASP A 274 9.67 29.36 -13.40
C ASP A 274 9.48 28.07 -12.59
N PRO A 275 9.87 26.89 -13.10
CA PRO A 275 9.74 25.65 -12.37
C PRO A 275 10.67 25.56 -11.16
N VAL A 276 11.82 26.24 -11.18
CA VAL A 276 12.78 26.26 -10.07
C VAL A 276 12.23 27.06 -8.90
N GLY A 277 11.66 28.25 -9.17
CA GLY A 277 10.95 29.04 -8.18
C GLY A 277 9.74 28.30 -7.59
N ALA A 278 9.01 27.56 -8.41
CA ALA A 278 7.91 26.71 -7.96
C ALA A 278 8.41 25.60 -6.99
N GLY A 279 9.52 24.95 -7.31
CA GLY A 279 10.15 23.94 -6.43
C GLY A 279 10.63 24.54 -5.11
N ARG A 280 11.21 25.75 -5.13
CA ARG A 280 11.59 26.47 -3.89
C ARG A 280 10.39 26.79 -3.02
N LEU A 281 9.31 27.24 -3.63
CA LEU A 281 8.08 27.53 -2.90
C LEU A 281 7.53 26.27 -2.20
N ILE A 282 7.47 25.13 -2.88
CA ILE A 282 7.04 23.88 -2.25
C ILE A 282 7.95 23.52 -1.07
N LYS A 283 9.26 23.72 -1.18
CA LYS A 283 10.21 23.42 -0.10
C LYS A 283 10.02 24.27 1.16
N THR A 284 9.28 25.36 1.12
CA THR A 284 8.93 26.11 2.35
C THR A 284 7.93 25.38 3.23
N ASP A 285 7.08 24.53 2.63
CA ASP A 285 5.99 23.84 3.33
C ASP A 285 6.22 22.31 3.39
N ASN A 286 7.04 21.76 2.49
CA ASN A 286 7.32 20.34 2.34
C ASN A 286 8.82 20.08 2.23
N ALA A 287 9.41 19.45 3.24
CA ALA A 287 10.84 19.16 3.28
C ALA A 287 11.27 18.09 2.25
N LEU A 288 10.37 17.21 1.80
CA LEU A 288 10.65 16.06 0.93
C LEU A 288 9.79 16.03 -0.35
N PRO A 289 9.74 17.12 -1.14
CA PRO A 289 8.77 17.22 -2.24
C PRO A 289 9.04 16.24 -3.38
N ARG A 290 10.29 15.83 -3.62
CA ARG A 290 10.64 14.80 -4.62
C ARG A 290 10.09 13.42 -4.25
N VAL A 291 10.04 13.13 -2.95
CA VAL A 291 9.42 11.91 -2.41
C VAL A 291 7.90 12.02 -2.52
N CYS A 292 7.32 13.12 -2.03
CA CYS A 292 5.86 13.33 -2.02
C CYS A 292 5.26 13.30 -3.42
N GLY A 293 5.87 13.95 -4.41
CA GLY A 293 5.41 13.93 -5.80
C GLY A 293 5.44 12.53 -6.46
N ARG A 294 6.13 11.54 -5.83
CA ARG A 294 6.20 10.15 -6.30
C ARG A 294 5.33 9.17 -5.53
N VAL A 295 5.13 9.39 -4.21
CA VAL A 295 4.58 8.34 -3.34
C VAL A 295 3.33 8.73 -2.56
N CYS A 296 2.98 10.01 -2.47
CA CYS A 296 1.72 10.43 -1.85
C CYS A 296 0.51 9.81 -2.58
N PRO A 297 -0.55 9.41 -1.86
CA PRO A 297 -1.83 9.07 -2.47
C PRO A 297 -2.61 10.35 -2.81
N GLN A 298 -2.15 11.08 -3.83
CA GLN A 298 -2.70 12.39 -4.20
C GLN A 298 -4.19 12.34 -4.53
N GLU A 299 -4.66 11.22 -5.07
CA GLU A 299 -6.07 10.93 -5.38
C GLU A 299 -6.98 11.01 -4.16
N ASP A 300 -6.47 10.69 -2.98
CA ASP A 300 -7.19 10.76 -1.69
C ASP A 300 -6.89 12.06 -0.91
N GLN A 301 -5.95 12.86 -1.40
CA GLN A 301 -5.47 14.08 -0.76
C GLN A 301 -5.76 15.32 -1.62
N CYS A 302 -4.70 15.98 -2.09
CA CYS A 302 -4.80 17.24 -2.82
C CYS A 302 -5.59 17.12 -4.16
N GLU A 303 -5.38 16.06 -4.92
CA GLU A 303 -6.12 15.81 -6.17
C GLU A 303 -7.56 15.40 -5.89
N GLY A 304 -7.78 14.55 -4.87
CA GLY A 304 -9.11 14.18 -4.39
C GLY A 304 -9.95 15.41 -3.99
N ALA A 305 -9.32 16.38 -3.33
CA ALA A 305 -9.95 17.63 -2.91
C ALA A 305 -10.08 18.69 -4.04
N CYS A 306 -9.42 18.50 -5.18
CA CYS A 306 -9.48 19.43 -6.30
C CYS A 306 -10.90 19.60 -6.81
N ILE A 307 -11.35 20.85 -7.02
CA ILE A 307 -12.72 21.12 -7.50
C ILE A 307 -13.03 20.47 -8.85
N LEU A 308 -12.02 20.29 -9.71
CA LEU A 308 -12.17 19.60 -10.99
C LEU A 308 -12.40 18.10 -10.83
N ASN A 309 -12.09 17.52 -9.66
CA ASN A 309 -12.37 16.12 -9.37
C ASN A 309 -13.88 15.81 -9.38
N ARG A 310 -14.74 16.80 -9.12
CA ARG A 310 -16.20 16.64 -9.27
C ARG A 310 -16.63 16.21 -10.67
N LYS A 311 -15.76 16.43 -11.69
CA LYS A 311 -15.93 15.99 -13.08
C LYS A 311 -15.00 14.81 -13.43
N GLY A 312 -14.36 14.18 -12.43
CA GLY A 312 -13.43 13.06 -12.62
C GLY A 312 -12.09 13.42 -13.28
N LYS A 313 -11.73 14.71 -13.39
CA LYS A 313 -10.50 15.16 -14.04
C LYS A 313 -9.77 16.22 -13.20
N PRO A 314 -9.30 15.89 -11.98
CA PRO A 314 -8.54 16.83 -11.15
C PRO A 314 -7.24 17.24 -11.83
N ILE A 315 -6.60 18.31 -11.34
CA ILE A 315 -5.23 18.65 -11.75
C ILE A 315 -4.29 17.53 -11.26
N ASN A 316 -3.34 17.14 -12.11
CA ASN A 316 -2.30 16.15 -11.76
C ASN A 316 -1.22 16.82 -10.88
N ILE A 317 -1.60 17.09 -9.63
CA ILE A 317 -0.81 17.91 -8.70
C ILE A 317 0.49 17.18 -8.34
N GLY A 318 0.43 15.87 -8.08
CA GLY A 318 1.61 15.08 -7.74
C GLY A 318 2.64 15.05 -8.86
N ALA A 319 2.22 14.92 -10.12
CA ALA A 319 3.14 14.97 -11.25
C ALA A 319 3.75 16.37 -11.47
N LEU A 320 2.99 17.44 -11.20
CA LEU A 320 3.52 18.81 -11.23
C LEU A 320 4.51 19.05 -10.08
N GLU A 321 4.20 18.60 -8.86
CA GLU A 321 5.11 18.65 -7.71
C GLU A 321 6.43 17.92 -8.01
N ARG A 322 6.35 16.70 -8.55
CA ARG A 322 7.52 15.96 -9.01
C ARG A 322 8.34 16.74 -10.02
N TYR A 323 7.69 17.27 -11.06
CA TYR A 323 8.36 18.01 -12.13
C TYR A 323 9.17 19.20 -11.60
N VAL A 324 8.57 20.04 -10.75
CA VAL A 324 9.25 21.23 -10.21
C VAL A 324 10.32 20.87 -9.19
N SER A 325 10.12 19.80 -8.43
CA SER A 325 11.11 19.32 -7.45
C SER A 325 12.33 18.69 -8.10
N ASP A 326 12.14 17.97 -9.21
CA ASP A 326 13.24 17.45 -10.02
C ASP A 326 13.97 18.58 -10.76
N ALA A 327 13.27 19.61 -11.25
CA ALA A 327 13.84 20.81 -11.84
C ALA A 327 14.68 21.60 -10.83
N LEU A 328 14.21 21.74 -9.59
CA LEU A 328 14.97 22.39 -8.52
C LEU A 328 16.25 21.61 -8.19
N ALA A 329 16.17 20.28 -8.11
CA ALA A 329 17.32 19.44 -7.83
C ALA A 329 18.39 19.45 -8.95
N ALA A 330 17.97 19.67 -10.20
CA ALA A 330 18.87 19.81 -11.34
C ALA A 330 19.49 21.23 -11.44
N ALA A 331 18.91 22.23 -10.79
CA ALA A 331 19.43 23.58 -10.77
C ALA A 331 20.72 23.66 -9.95
N LYS A 332 21.59 24.61 -10.30
CA LYS A 332 22.79 24.85 -9.49
C LYS A 332 22.39 25.27 -8.08
N PRO A 333 23.02 24.70 -7.04
CA PRO A 333 22.76 25.14 -5.68
C PRO A 333 23.11 26.62 -5.54
N GLU A 334 22.12 27.43 -5.16
CA GLU A 334 22.39 28.79 -4.69
C GLU A 334 22.96 28.70 -3.30
N SER A 335 23.96 29.56 -3.01
CA SER A 335 24.50 29.72 -1.67
C SER A 335 23.38 30.17 -0.73
N GLN A 336 22.77 29.21 -0.04
CA GLN A 336 21.80 29.54 1.02
C GLN A 336 22.63 30.08 2.19
N ALA A 337 22.25 31.25 2.69
CA ALA A 337 22.83 31.78 3.91
C ALA A 337 22.60 30.75 5.04
N THR A 338 23.67 30.27 5.65
CA THR A 338 23.58 29.37 6.80
C THR A 338 22.77 30.09 7.89
N PRO A 339 21.65 29.53 8.37
CA PRO A 339 20.89 30.17 9.43
C PRO A 339 21.77 30.44 10.65
N SER A 340 21.53 31.54 11.34
CA SER A 340 22.22 31.81 12.61
C SER A 340 21.98 30.64 13.56
N GLN A 341 23.04 29.96 13.98
CA GLN A 341 22.91 28.80 14.86
C GLN A 341 22.38 29.21 16.22
N THR A 342 21.32 28.48 16.64
CA THR A 342 20.80 28.57 18.00
C THR A 342 21.64 27.71 18.96
N ALA A 343 21.49 27.93 20.26
CA ALA A 343 22.11 27.07 21.28
C ALA A 343 21.42 25.71 21.43
N PHE A 344 20.27 25.51 20.74
CA PHE A 344 19.49 24.28 20.83
C PHE A 344 20.08 23.14 20.02
N ARG A 345 20.01 21.95 20.58
CA ARG A 345 20.39 20.69 19.92
C ARG A 345 19.22 19.71 19.92
N ALA A 346 19.01 19.02 18.83
CA ALA A 346 18.00 17.99 18.70
C ALA A 346 18.61 16.66 18.25
N ALA A 347 18.13 15.56 18.82
CA ALA A 347 18.46 14.21 18.42
C ALA A 347 17.23 13.55 17.80
N MET A 348 17.36 13.06 16.56
CA MET A 348 16.31 12.27 15.89
C MET A 348 16.68 10.80 15.98
N ILE A 349 15.74 9.96 16.39
CA ILE A 349 15.94 8.52 16.49
C ILE A 349 15.25 7.85 15.31
N GLY A 350 16.03 7.23 14.45
CA GLY A 350 15.64 6.72 13.13
C GLY A 350 15.71 7.80 12.05
N SER A 351 15.89 7.38 10.79
CA SER A 351 16.00 8.27 9.62
C SER A 351 14.82 8.14 8.66
N GLY A 352 13.64 7.72 9.16
CA GLY A 352 12.43 7.65 8.36
C GLY A 352 11.93 9.03 7.91
N PRO A 353 10.87 9.09 7.05
CA PRO A 353 10.38 10.34 6.47
C PRO A 353 10.01 11.40 7.51
N ALA A 354 9.43 11.00 8.64
CA ALA A 354 9.08 11.92 9.72
C ALA A 354 10.32 12.59 10.33
N SER A 355 11.37 11.80 10.61
CA SER A 355 12.64 12.32 11.11
C SER A 355 13.36 13.21 10.11
N LEU A 356 13.40 12.81 8.83
CA LEU A 356 14.04 13.61 7.78
C LEU A 356 13.33 14.96 7.59
N SER A 357 12.00 14.98 7.58
CA SER A 357 11.21 16.21 7.48
C SER A 357 11.48 17.13 8.69
N CYS A 358 11.33 16.60 9.91
CA CYS A 358 11.56 17.35 11.13
C CYS A 358 13.02 17.87 11.23
N ALA A 359 14.00 17.05 10.81
CA ALA A 359 15.40 17.45 10.79
C ALA A 359 15.66 18.63 9.83
N GLY A 360 14.99 18.62 8.66
CA GLY A 360 15.05 19.73 7.71
C GLY A 360 14.50 21.03 8.30
N ASP A 361 13.29 20.97 8.87
CA ASP A 361 12.62 22.13 9.46
C ASP A 361 13.44 22.72 10.63
N LEU A 362 13.96 21.86 11.51
CA LEU A 362 14.78 22.29 12.63
C LEU A 362 16.14 22.90 12.18
N ALA A 363 16.76 22.32 11.15
CA ALA A 363 17.99 22.87 10.60
C ALA A 363 17.77 24.26 9.99
N HIS A 364 16.65 24.45 9.26
CA HIS A 364 16.26 25.78 8.76
C HIS A 364 15.99 26.78 9.90
N ALA A 365 15.50 26.32 11.06
CA ALA A 365 15.34 27.15 12.25
C ALA A 365 16.66 27.36 13.02
N GLY A 366 17.80 26.91 12.51
CA GLY A 366 19.12 27.08 13.11
C GLY A 366 19.44 26.13 14.27
N VAL A 367 18.62 25.09 14.50
CA VAL A 367 18.86 24.07 15.51
C VAL A 367 19.93 23.09 15.03
N GLN A 368 20.87 22.71 15.90
CA GLN A 368 21.85 21.67 15.61
C GLN A 368 21.21 20.28 15.68
N VAL A 369 20.98 19.63 14.53
CA VAL A 369 20.30 18.34 14.47
C VAL A 369 21.29 17.20 14.25
N THR A 370 21.11 16.11 15.00
CA THR A 370 21.80 14.83 14.76
C THR A 370 20.76 13.72 14.60
N VAL A 371 20.80 13.01 13.49
CA VAL A 371 19.94 11.85 13.19
C VAL A 371 20.73 10.57 13.47
N PHE A 372 20.18 9.71 14.32
CA PHE A 372 20.73 8.40 14.66
C PHE A 372 19.94 7.32 13.94
N GLU A 373 20.61 6.49 13.16
CA GLU A 373 20.01 5.37 12.42
C GLU A 373 20.67 4.06 12.83
N ALA A 374 19.85 3.02 13.03
CA ALA A 374 20.33 1.70 13.38
C ALA A 374 20.72 0.84 12.18
N PHE A 375 20.15 1.15 11.01
CA PHE A 375 20.48 0.45 9.77
C PHE A 375 21.67 1.10 9.06
N HIS A 376 22.23 0.40 8.08
CA HIS A 376 23.42 0.82 7.34
C HIS A 376 23.17 1.96 6.35
N ASP A 377 21.90 2.21 5.96
CA ASP A 377 21.50 3.29 5.07
C ASP A 377 20.41 4.17 5.70
N PHE A 378 20.38 5.44 5.31
CA PHE A 378 19.39 6.41 5.78
C PHE A 378 18.12 6.41 4.90
N GLY A 379 16.98 6.76 5.50
CA GLY A 379 15.71 6.92 4.79
C GLY A 379 14.58 6.03 5.33
N GLY A 380 14.87 5.07 6.22
CA GLY A 380 13.85 4.18 6.80
C GLY A 380 12.99 3.51 5.73
N VAL A 381 11.66 3.62 5.83
CA VAL A 381 10.71 3.03 4.87
C VAL A 381 10.92 3.52 3.43
N LEU A 382 11.41 4.73 3.22
CA LEU A 382 11.71 5.24 1.88
C LEU A 382 12.82 4.43 1.20
N ARG A 383 13.78 3.97 2.00
CA ARG A 383 14.93 3.18 1.54
C ARG A 383 14.61 1.68 1.47
N TYR A 384 13.99 1.13 2.53
CA TYR A 384 13.85 -0.30 2.73
C TYR A 384 12.47 -0.85 2.36
N GLY A 385 11.43 -0.01 2.38
CA GLY A 385 10.04 -0.44 2.17
C GLY A 385 9.49 -0.12 0.77
N ILE A 386 9.74 1.07 0.22
CA ILE A 386 9.20 1.45 -1.07
C ILE A 386 10.03 0.83 -2.20
N PRO A 387 9.43 0.15 -3.20
CA PRO A 387 10.17 -0.44 -4.30
C PRO A 387 10.97 0.58 -5.14
N GLU A 388 12.12 0.15 -5.69
CA GLU A 388 13.00 0.98 -6.53
C GLU A 388 12.28 1.59 -7.72
N PHE A 389 11.39 0.82 -8.36
CA PHE A 389 10.63 1.25 -9.54
C PHE A 389 9.57 2.33 -9.23
N ARG A 390 9.23 2.55 -7.96
CA ARG A 390 8.33 3.64 -7.52
C ARG A 390 9.09 4.82 -6.92
N LEU A 391 10.10 4.55 -6.10
CA LEU A 391 10.97 5.57 -5.51
C LEU A 391 12.42 5.14 -5.62
N PRO A 392 13.16 5.63 -6.62
CA PRO A 392 14.59 5.35 -6.76
C PRO A 392 15.36 5.71 -5.51
N LYS A 393 16.25 4.82 -5.05
CA LYS A 393 17.02 5.03 -3.82
C LYS A 393 18.03 6.17 -3.96
N SER A 394 18.43 6.47 -5.19
CA SER A 394 19.21 7.66 -5.50
C SER A 394 18.51 8.97 -5.12
N ILE A 395 17.16 9.03 -5.26
CA ILE A 395 16.38 10.20 -4.83
C ILE A 395 16.47 10.35 -3.30
N VAL A 396 16.27 9.24 -2.56
CA VAL A 396 16.37 9.25 -1.09
C VAL A 396 17.75 9.66 -0.63
N ALA A 397 18.80 9.14 -1.26
CA ALA A 397 20.20 9.52 -0.94
C ALA A 397 20.43 11.02 -1.17
N GLN A 398 19.96 11.57 -2.29
CA GLN A 398 20.10 13.00 -2.59
C GLN A 398 19.34 13.90 -1.60
N GLU A 399 18.17 13.47 -1.10
CA GLU A 399 17.45 14.22 -0.05
C GLU A 399 18.24 14.19 1.28
N VAL A 400 18.83 13.04 1.65
CA VAL A 400 19.72 12.93 2.83
C VAL A 400 20.96 13.80 2.67
N ASP A 401 21.60 13.80 1.49
CA ASP A 401 22.77 14.65 1.19
C ASP A 401 22.42 16.14 1.27
N ALA A 402 21.24 16.54 0.77
CA ALA A 402 20.77 17.92 0.87
C ALA A 402 20.59 18.36 2.35
N LEU A 403 20.05 17.47 3.20
CA LEU A 403 19.95 17.73 4.64
C LEU A 403 21.34 17.82 5.30
N SER A 404 22.30 16.97 4.90
CA SER A 404 23.68 17.05 5.38
C SER A 404 24.35 18.37 5.01
N GLN A 405 24.12 18.85 3.78
CA GLN A 405 24.62 20.17 3.33
C GLN A 405 23.94 21.33 4.10
N ALA A 406 22.70 21.16 4.55
CA ALA A 406 21.99 22.09 5.42
C ALA A 406 22.46 22.04 6.90
N GLY A 407 23.42 21.18 7.23
CA GLY A 407 24.06 21.11 8.56
C GLY A 407 23.52 20.00 9.46
N VAL A 408 22.61 19.14 8.98
CA VAL A 408 22.16 17.94 9.72
C VAL A 408 23.29 16.91 9.78
N LYS A 409 23.58 16.40 10.96
CA LYS A 409 24.54 15.29 11.16
C LYS A 409 23.80 13.95 11.15
N PHE A 410 24.41 12.97 10.49
CA PHE A 410 23.90 11.61 10.41
C PHE A 410 24.90 10.63 11.01
#